data_98c2bfa59e4a5894ff3b46372a66f6d9
#
_entry.id   98c2bfa59e4a5894ff3b46372a66f6d9
#
_cell.length_a   1.000
_cell.length_b   1.000
_cell.length_c   1.000
_cell.angle_alpha   90.00
_cell.angle_beta   90.00
_cell.angle_gamma   90.00
#
_symmetry.space_group_name_H-M   'P 1'
#
loop_
_entity.id
_entity.type
_entity.pdbx_description
1 polymer ?
#
loop_
_entity_poly.entity_id
_entity_poly.type
_entity_poly.pdbx_seq_one_letter_code
_entity_poly.pdbx_strand_id
1 'polypeptide(L)'
;VTHNHPEGIKGAEATASAIYMARNGSSKEEIKEYIEREFHYDLSRTLDNIRPYYHHVESCQETVPEAIIAFLESKDFEDAVRNAVSLGGDTDTLGAITGSIAEAFYGIPAVLIAECKSRIDKGLMTDVLDEFDHVLGRSMDTYSDEMDEIQANQMIEAAIDQYYIQQDKNGMLLFMEVMVTRMQQAGEVVVPYITENPFMSEEQISKVKAGDTISLDHDVRLKIETVKDADEKEWIGVFTSSEEMHKGSAGNVQMNQSIESILRLALNWEQVNGIVINPFGKYIQMTKKMIELLINGYEYYENERKNKDDENN
;
A
#
# COMPACT_ATOMS: atom_id res chain seq x y z
N VAL A 1 17.89 21.11 -19.67
CA VAL A 1 17.42 22.48 -19.92
C VAL A 1 18.18 23.51 -19.07
N THR A 2 18.47 23.19 -17.82
CA THR A 2 19.22 24.05 -16.89
C THR A 2 20.75 23.87 -16.98
N HIS A 3 21.21 22.69 -17.41
CA HIS A 3 22.63 22.35 -17.50
C HIS A 3 22.91 21.72 -18.86
N ASN A 4 23.89 22.24 -19.56
CA ASN A 4 24.29 21.79 -20.91
C ASN A 4 25.70 21.13 -20.92
N HIS A 5 26.12 20.61 -19.76
CA HIS A 5 27.35 19.84 -19.67
C HIS A 5 27.10 18.39 -20.15
N PRO A 6 27.99 17.77 -20.96
CA PRO A 6 27.78 16.42 -21.48
C PRO A 6 27.48 15.39 -20.39
N GLU A 7 28.20 15.44 -19.27
CA GLU A 7 27.95 14.52 -18.13
C GLU A 7 26.60 14.75 -17.44
N GLY A 8 26.13 15.99 -17.38
CA GLY A 8 24.79 16.30 -16.85
C GLY A 8 23.68 15.75 -17.77
N ILE A 9 23.85 15.87 -19.08
CA ILE A 9 22.94 15.28 -20.07
C ILE A 9 22.96 13.75 -19.95
N LYS A 10 24.15 13.15 -19.91
CA LYS A 10 24.34 11.70 -19.72
C LYS A 10 23.65 11.18 -18.45
N GLY A 11 23.81 11.87 -17.33
CA GLY A 11 23.16 11.49 -16.06
C GLY A 11 21.62 11.53 -16.15
N ALA A 12 21.07 12.57 -16.77
CA ALA A 12 19.64 12.70 -17.01
C ALA A 12 19.10 11.61 -17.95
N GLU A 13 19.81 11.32 -19.04
CA GLU A 13 19.45 10.26 -19.99
C GLU A 13 19.52 8.88 -19.35
N ALA A 14 20.54 8.59 -18.53
CA ALA A 14 20.68 7.33 -17.81
C ALA A 14 19.52 7.11 -16.82
N THR A 15 19.20 8.14 -16.03
CA THR A 15 18.06 8.10 -15.09
C THR A 15 16.73 7.90 -15.82
N ALA A 16 16.48 8.67 -16.88
CA ALA A 16 15.26 8.55 -17.67
C ALA A 16 15.14 7.18 -18.35
N SER A 17 16.25 6.61 -18.84
CA SER A 17 16.28 5.27 -19.43
C SER A 17 15.95 4.20 -18.39
N ALA A 18 16.52 4.28 -17.19
CA ALA A 18 16.25 3.34 -16.11
C ALA A 18 14.76 3.38 -15.71
N ILE A 19 14.17 4.58 -15.58
CA ILE A 19 12.73 4.77 -15.31
C ILE A 19 11.88 4.17 -16.43
N TYR A 20 12.24 4.45 -17.69
CA TYR A 20 11.48 3.92 -18.83
C TYR A 20 11.51 2.39 -18.88
N MET A 21 12.68 1.80 -18.69
CA MET A 21 12.83 0.33 -18.69
C MET A 21 12.05 -0.30 -17.53
N ALA A 22 12.14 0.28 -16.32
CA ALA A 22 11.39 -0.18 -15.17
C ALA A 22 9.87 -0.18 -15.44
N ARG A 23 9.32 0.91 -15.99
CA ARG A 23 7.90 1.02 -16.37
C ARG A 23 7.46 0.00 -17.42
N ASN A 24 8.37 -0.44 -18.27
CA ASN A 24 8.09 -1.42 -19.31
C ASN A 24 8.40 -2.87 -18.87
N GLY A 25 8.60 -3.10 -17.59
CA GLY A 25 8.74 -4.43 -17.00
C GLY A 25 10.11 -5.09 -17.19
N SER A 26 11.17 -4.31 -17.50
CA SER A 26 12.53 -4.83 -17.55
C SER A 26 12.99 -5.26 -16.15
N SER A 27 13.74 -6.34 -16.07
CA SER A 27 14.39 -6.78 -14.83
C SER A 27 15.53 -5.82 -14.42
N LYS A 28 15.96 -5.91 -13.17
CA LYS A 28 17.08 -5.13 -12.66
C LYS A 28 18.39 -5.42 -13.41
N GLU A 29 18.58 -6.67 -13.77
CA GLU A 29 19.73 -7.13 -14.56
C GLU A 29 19.74 -6.48 -15.93
N GLU A 30 18.60 -6.45 -16.63
CA GLU A 30 18.48 -5.80 -17.95
C GLU A 30 18.71 -4.29 -17.86
N ILE A 31 18.17 -3.63 -16.82
CA ILE A 31 18.40 -2.20 -16.56
C ILE A 31 19.90 -1.96 -16.32
N LYS A 32 20.54 -2.75 -15.46
CA LYS A 32 21.96 -2.67 -15.16
C LYS A 32 22.82 -2.79 -16.43
N GLU A 33 22.62 -3.87 -17.18
CA GLU A 33 23.37 -4.14 -18.41
C GLU A 33 23.21 -3.02 -19.46
N TYR A 34 21.99 -2.49 -19.59
CA TYR A 34 21.74 -1.37 -20.50
C TYR A 34 22.50 -0.11 -20.08
N ILE A 35 22.41 0.27 -18.79
CA ILE A 35 23.07 1.48 -18.27
C ILE A 35 24.60 1.36 -18.34
N GLU A 36 25.17 0.21 -18.01
CA GLU A 36 26.61 -0.03 -18.13
C GLU A 36 27.08 0.07 -19.60
N ARG A 37 26.33 -0.51 -20.52
CA ARG A 37 26.68 -0.52 -21.95
C ARG A 37 26.54 0.85 -22.59
N GLU A 38 25.45 1.56 -22.40
CA GLU A 38 25.14 2.81 -23.11
C GLU A 38 25.77 4.03 -22.45
N PHE A 39 25.86 4.05 -21.14
CA PHE A 39 26.30 5.19 -20.36
C PHE A 39 27.69 4.99 -19.73
N HIS A 40 28.24 3.79 -19.79
CA HIS A 40 29.57 3.45 -19.26
C HIS A 40 29.73 3.78 -17.76
N TYR A 41 28.67 3.64 -16.99
CA TYR A 41 28.71 3.69 -15.53
C TYR A 41 29.15 2.34 -14.98
N ASP A 42 29.98 2.34 -13.94
CA ASP A 42 30.36 1.13 -13.21
C ASP A 42 29.32 0.82 -12.13
N LEU A 43 28.42 -0.10 -12.40
CA LEU A 43 27.40 -0.58 -11.48
C LEU A 43 27.77 -1.94 -10.85
N SER A 44 29.03 -2.35 -10.91
CA SER A 44 29.51 -3.61 -10.33
C SER A 44 29.78 -3.52 -8.82
N ARG A 45 29.87 -2.31 -8.28
CA ARG A 45 30.11 -2.06 -6.85
C ARG A 45 28.86 -2.34 -6.03
N THR A 46 29.07 -2.59 -4.74
CA THR A 46 27.96 -2.77 -3.78
C THR A 46 27.86 -1.56 -2.86
N LEU A 47 26.67 -1.37 -2.25
CA LEU A 47 26.46 -0.33 -1.25
C LEU A 47 27.42 -0.44 -0.08
N ASP A 48 27.77 -1.65 0.34
CA ASP A 48 28.75 -1.85 1.42
C ASP A 48 30.16 -1.40 1.04
N ASN A 49 30.51 -1.47 -0.25
CA ASN A 49 31.76 -0.94 -0.76
C ASN A 49 31.74 0.61 -0.87
N ILE A 50 30.58 1.19 -1.11
CA ILE A 50 30.39 2.62 -1.37
C ILE A 50 30.29 3.40 -0.05
N ARG A 51 29.45 2.97 0.90
CA ARG A 51 29.14 3.66 2.15
C ARG A 51 30.34 4.20 2.94
N PRO A 52 31.47 3.47 3.07
CA PRO A 52 32.59 3.97 3.87
C PRO A 52 33.33 5.17 3.25
N TYR A 53 33.16 5.41 1.96
CA TYR A 53 33.94 6.40 1.21
C TYR A 53 33.10 7.47 0.54
N TYR A 54 31.78 7.25 0.39
CA TYR A 54 30.90 8.22 -0.22
C TYR A 54 30.73 9.46 0.67
N HIS A 55 30.76 10.61 0.07
CA HIS A 55 30.61 11.90 0.71
C HIS A 55 29.79 12.83 -0.17
N HIS A 56 29.52 14.05 0.27
CA HIS A 56 28.81 15.02 -0.54
C HIS A 56 29.59 15.34 -1.83
N VAL A 57 28.95 15.07 -2.96
CA VAL A 57 29.50 15.34 -4.30
C VAL A 57 28.44 16.05 -5.15
N GLU A 58 28.92 16.95 -6.04
CA GLU A 58 28.05 17.75 -6.92
C GLU A 58 28.12 17.26 -8.37
N SER A 59 28.74 16.11 -8.62
CA SER A 59 28.94 15.59 -9.97
C SER A 59 28.00 14.45 -10.33
N CYS A 60 27.39 14.53 -11.51
CA CYS A 60 26.53 13.45 -12.03
C CYS A 60 27.26 12.11 -12.17
N GLN A 61 28.59 12.14 -12.45
CA GLN A 61 29.40 10.96 -12.61
C GLN A 61 29.52 10.12 -11.35
N GLU A 62 29.39 10.75 -10.18
CA GLU A 62 29.50 10.09 -8.88
C GLU A 62 28.14 9.90 -8.21
N THR A 63 27.16 10.76 -8.51
CA THR A 63 25.82 10.68 -7.88
C THR A 63 24.90 9.68 -8.58
N VAL A 64 24.85 9.72 -9.93
CA VAL A 64 23.88 8.90 -10.68
C VAL A 64 24.15 7.40 -10.57
N PRO A 65 25.38 6.89 -10.74
CA PRO A 65 25.64 5.46 -10.58
C PRO A 65 25.36 4.96 -9.16
N GLU A 66 25.65 5.75 -8.11
CA GLU A 66 25.38 5.36 -6.73
C GLU A 66 23.88 5.28 -6.46
N ALA A 67 23.11 6.21 -6.99
CA ALA A 67 21.65 6.18 -6.90
C ALA A 67 21.05 4.97 -7.63
N ILE A 68 21.57 4.62 -8.79
CA ILE A 68 21.14 3.41 -9.54
C ILE A 68 21.51 2.14 -8.77
N ILE A 69 22.72 2.05 -8.18
CA ILE A 69 23.12 0.91 -7.36
C ILE A 69 22.20 0.76 -6.13
N ALA A 70 21.81 1.87 -5.49
CA ALA A 70 20.86 1.84 -4.38
C ALA A 70 19.52 1.21 -4.77
N PHE A 71 19.01 1.49 -5.97
CA PHE A 71 17.85 0.83 -6.53
C PHE A 71 18.13 -0.65 -6.85
N LEU A 72 19.24 -0.96 -7.51
CA LEU A 72 19.53 -2.33 -7.93
C LEU A 72 19.63 -3.32 -6.75
N GLU A 73 20.17 -2.90 -5.61
CA GLU A 73 20.30 -3.74 -4.41
C GLU A 73 19.02 -3.77 -3.53
N SER A 74 18.00 -2.99 -3.86
CA SER A 74 16.78 -2.91 -3.05
C SER A 74 15.85 -4.11 -3.30
N LYS A 75 14.99 -4.39 -2.33
CA LYS A 75 13.93 -5.42 -2.42
C LYS A 75 12.54 -4.83 -2.64
N ASP A 76 12.34 -3.56 -2.26
CA ASP A 76 11.10 -2.81 -2.40
C ASP A 76 11.40 -1.30 -2.49
N PHE A 77 10.34 -0.48 -2.64
CA PHE A 77 10.46 0.97 -2.76
C PHE A 77 11.12 1.61 -1.53
N GLU A 78 10.66 1.24 -0.34
CA GLU A 78 11.19 1.81 0.91
C GLU A 78 12.66 1.46 1.10
N ASP A 79 13.03 0.21 0.83
CA ASP A 79 14.40 -0.26 0.91
C ASP A 79 15.30 0.49 -0.08
N ALA A 80 14.82 0.78 -1.30
CA ALA A 80 15.54 1.58 -2.29
C ALA A 80 15.87 2.99 -1.75
N VAL A 81 14.88 3.68 -1.22
CA VAL A 81 15.06 5.03 -0.65
C VAL A 81 15.96 4.98 0.58
N ARG A 82 15.80 3.99 1.47
CA ARG A 82 16.67 3.79 2.63
C ARG A 82 18.12 3.51 2.23
N ASN A 83 18.33 2.73 1.19
CA ASN A 83 19.64 2.47 0.60
C ASN A 83 20.30 3.77 0.14
N ALA A 84 19.60 4.61 -0.61
CA ALA A 84 20.09 5.90 -1.08
C ALA A 84 20.46 6.81 0.11
N VAL A 85 19.56 6.97 1.08
CA VAL A 85 19.81 7.81 2.27
C VAL A 85 20.98 7.28 3.11
N SER A 86 21.18 5.96 3.17
CA SER A 86 22.26 5.33 3.94
C SER A 86 23.66 5.63 3.40
N LEU A 87 23.78 6.10 2.17
CA LEU A 87 25.06 6.53 1.59
C LEU A 87 25.56 7.85 2.20
N GLY A 88 24.66 8.68 2.74
CA GLY A 88 25.01 10.02 3.19
C GLY A 88 25.22 11.00 2.04
N GLY A 89 25.92 12.09 2.28
CA GLY A 89 26.17 13.12 1.27
C GLY A 89 24.92 13.89 0.89
N ASP A 90 24.66 14.06 -0.39
CA ASP A 90 23.49 14.71 -0.99
C ASP A 90 22.30 13.71 -1.06
N THR A 91 21.73 13.40 0.08
CA THR A 91 20.72 12.34 0.23
C THR A 91 19.39 12.65 -0.42
N ASP A 92 19.03 13.91 -0.60
CA ASP A 92 17.82 14.34 -1.31
C ASP A 92 17.94 14.10 -2.82
N THR A 93 19.06 14.45 -3.42
CA THR A 93 19.35 14.13 -4.84
C THR A 93 19.44 12.62 -5.07
N LEU A 94 20.17 11.89 -4.23
CA LEU A 94 20.23 10.42 -4.32
C LEU A 94 18.85 9.80 -4.18
N GLY A 95 18.07 10.25 -3.17
CA GLY A 95 16.72 9.79 -2.92
C GLY A 95 15.76 10.10 -4.06
N ALA A 96 15.87 11.27 -4.70
CA ALA A 96 15.05 11.65 -5.84
C ALA A 96 15.32 10.74 -7.06
N ILE A 97 16.59 10.48 -7.39
CA ILE A 97 16.95 9.62 -8.53
C ILE A 97 16.54 8.18 -8.25
N THR A 98 16.95 7.62 -7.11
CA THR A 98 16.63 6.25 -6.71
C THR A 98 15.13 6.02 -6.59
N GLY A 99 14.43 6.96 -5.93
CA GLY A 99 12.98 6.89 -5.73
C GLY A 99 12.20 6.92 -7.04
N SER A 100 12.61 7.74 -8.01
CA SER A 100 11.96 7.78 -9.32
C SER A 100 12.07 6.46 -10.10
N ILE A 101 13.20 5.77 -10.00
CA ILE A 101 13.39 4.46 -10.63
C ILE A 101 12.61 3.39 -9.85
N ALA A 102 12.68 3.43 -8.52
CA ALA A 102 11.99 2.49 -7.65
C ALA A 102 10.46 2.61 -7.74
N GLU A 103 9.92 3.84 -7.87
CA GLU A 103 8.49 4.07 -8.15
C GLU A 103 8.07 3.40 -9.45
N ALA A 104 8.86 3.57 -10.51
CA ALA A 104 8.57 2.98 -11.80
C ALA A 104 8.61 1.45 -11.80
N PHE A 105 9.42 0.86 -10.91
CA PHE A 105 9.65 -0.59 -10.82
C PHE A 105 8.69 -1.30 -9.83
N TYR A 106 8.50 -0.72 -8.64
CA TYR A 106 7.76 -1.33 -7.53
C TYR A 106 6.40 -0.68 -7.27
N GLY A 107 6.18 0.58 -7.75
CA GLY A 107 5.17 1.46 -7.22
C GLY A 107 5.55 2.05 -5.85
N ILE A 108 4.85 3.10 -5.42
CA ILE A 108 5.02 3.66 -4.07
C ILE A 108 3.94 3.08 -3.16
N PRO A 109 4.30 2.49 -2.01
CA PRO A 109 3.30 2.09 -1.03
C PRO A 109 2.43 3.27 -0.61
N ALA A 110 1.11 3.09 -0.62
CA ALA A 110 0.17 4.18 -0.38
C ALA A 110 0.32 4.80 1.02
N VAL A 111 0.79 4.02 2.01
CA VAL A 111 1.16 4.53 3.34
C VAL A 111 2.25 5.59 3.24
N LEU A 112 3.25 5.38 2.41
CA LEU A 112 4.33 6.36 2.21
C LEU A 112 3.82 7.59 1.46
N ILE A 113 2.91 7.42 0.48
CA ILE A 113 2.26 8.54 -0.21
C ILE A 113 1.47 9.38 0.79
N ALA A 114 0.62 8.76 1.61
CA ALA A 114 -0.19 9.45 2.61
C ALA A 114 0.67 10.21 3.63
N GLU A 115 1.73 9.58 4.15
CA GLU A 115 2.66 10.19 5.10
C GLU A 115 3.43 11.36 4.46
N CYS A 116 3.91 11.22 3.22
CA CYS A 116 4.55 12.31 2.48
C CYS A 116 3.58 13.46 2.25
N LYS A 117 2.36 13.17 1.80
CA LYS A 117 1.32 14.19 1.58
C LYS A 117 0.98 14.97 2.84
N SER A 118 0.96 14.32 4.02
CA SER A 118 0.71 14.97 5.30
C SER A 118 1.78 15.98 5.72
N ARG A 119 3.00 15.85 5.17
CA ARG A 119 4.18 16.67 5.50
C ARG A 119 4.49 17.75 4.47
N ILE A 120 3.93 17.62 3.27
CA ILE A 120 4.16 18.60 2.19
C ILE A 120 3.32 19.85 2.46
N ASP A 121 3.87 21.02 2.14
CA ASP A 121 3.16 22.29 2.22
C ASP A 121 1.88 22.26 1.38
N LYS A 122 0.78 22.80 1.93
CA LYS A 122 -0.53 22.75 1.28
C LYS A 122 -0.54 23.38 -0.11
N GLY A 123 0.19 24.48 -0.32
CA GLY A 123 0.29 25.10 -1.64
C GLY A 123 0.98 24.18 -2.66
N LEU A 124 2.03 23.48 -2.23
CA LEU A 124 2.72 22.50 -3.08
C LEU A 124 1.83 21.30 -3.41
N MET A 125 0.99 20.87 -2.47
CA MET A 125 0.02 19.81 -2.68
C MET A 125 -1.02 20.19 -3.73
N THR A 126 -1.75 21.29 -3.51
CA THR A 126 -2.88 21.72 -4.35
C THR A 126 -2.43 22.29 -5.68
N ASP A 127 -1.41 23.15 -5.68
CA ASP A 127 -1.02 23.91 -6.87
C ASP A 127 -0.06 23.14 -7.79
N VAL A 128 0.57 22.08 -7.30
CA VAL A 128 1.54 21.29 -8.08
C VAL A 128 1.14 19.84 -8.19
N LEU A 129 1.01 19.13 -7.09
CA LEU A 129 0.81 17.67 -7.14
C LEU A 129 -0.60 17.30 -7.62
N ASP A 130 -1.63 17.93 -7.10
CA ASP A 130 -3.01 17.63 -7.50
C ASP A 130 -3.26 18.08 -8.94
N GLU A 131 -2.71 19.23 -9.37
CA GLU A 131 -2.80 19.68 -10.76
C GLU A 131 -1.99 18.78 -11.72
N PHE A 132 -0.81 18.31 -11.28
CA PHE A 132 -0.01 17.37 -12.06
C PHE A 132 -0.71 16.02 -12.22
N ASP A 133 -1.30 15.49 -11.17
CA ASP A 133 -2.10 14.27 -11.21
C ASP A 133 -3.32 14.44 -12.11
N HIS A 134 -4.02 15.58 -12.02
CA HIS A 134 -5.15 15.90 -12.90
C HIS A 134 -4.74 15.97 -14.39
N VAL A 135 -3.64 16.64 -14.71
CA VAL A 135 -3.13 16.73 -16.11
C VAL A 135 -2.72 15.37 -16.65
N LEU A 136 -2.21 14.48 -15.82
CA LEU A 136 -1.86 13.10 -16.21
C LEU A 136 -3.08 12.16 -16.28
N GLY A 137 -4.29 12.67 -15.98
CA GLY A 137 -5.48 11.83 -15.85
C GLY A 137 -5.40 10.87 -14.66
N ARG A 138 -4.50 11.16 -13.72
CA ARG A 138 -4.36 10.44 -12.46
C ARG A 138 -5.19 11.20 -11.44
N SER A 139 -6.49 10.91 -11.34
CA SER A 139 -7.21 11.28 -10.12
C SER A 139 -6.74 10.38 -8.98
N MET A 140 -6.96 10.79 -7.74
CA MET A 140 -6.77 9.88 -6.58
C MET A 140 -7.54 8.56 -6.79
N ASP A 141 -8.59 8.59 -7.61
CA ASP A 141 -9.38 7.43 -8.04
C ASP A 141 -8.59 6.50 -8.98
N THR A 142 -7.61 7.00 -9.77
CA THR A 142 -6.83 6.17 -10.71
C THR A 142 -5.80 5.27 -10.00
N TYR A 143 -5.35 5.64 -8.80
CA TYR A 143 -4.57 4.74 -7.96
C TYR A 143 -5.43 3.66 -7.30
N SER A 144 -6.76 3.85 -7.24
CA SER A 144 -7.70 2.88 -6.70
C SER A 144 -8.19 1.87 -7.75
N ASP A 145 -8.29 2.25 -9.02
CA ASP A 145 -8.88 1.41 -10.06
C ASP A 145 -7.93 0.34 -10.64
N GLU A 146 -6.61 0.49 -10.45
CA GLU A 146 -5.61 -0.48 -10.91
C GLU A 146 -4.95 -1.28 -9.76
N MET A 147 -5.21 -0.91 -8.50
CA MET A 147 -4.66 -1.65 -7.37
C MET A 147 -5.58 -2.82 -7.04
N ASP A 148 -5.09 -4.04 -7.24
CA ASP A 148 -5.76 -5.25 -6.75
C ASP A 148 -6.09 -5.06 -5.25
N GLU A 149 -7.29 -5.46 -4.83
CA GLU A 149 -7.75 -5.41 -3.43
C GLU A 149 -6.71 -5.99 -2.44
N ILE A 150 -5.97 -6.98 -2.88
CA ILE A 150 -4.87 -7.57 -2.10
C ILE A 150 -3.76 -6.53 -1.85
N GLN A 151 -3.33 -5.80 -2.88
CA GLN A 151 -2.31 -4.75 -2.74
C GLN A 151 -2.83 -3.58 -1.91
N ALA A 152 -4.08 -3.19 -2.11
CA ALA A 152 -4.71 -2.15 -1.33
C ALA A 152 -4.82 -2.52 0.16
N ASN A 153 -5.09 -3.77 0.49
CA ASN A 153 -5.12 -4.25 1.87
C ASN A 153 -3.74 -4.40 2.53
N GLN A 154 -2.66 -4.46 1.74
CA GLN A 154 -1.28 -4.38 2.27
C GLN A 154 -1.01 -3.04 2.98
N MET A 155 -1.75 -1.98 2.65
CA MET A 155 -1.70 -0.72 3.40
C MET A 155 -2.13 -0.90 4.86
N ILE A 156 -3.18 -1.69 5.09
CA ILE A 156 -3.66 -2.00 6.44
C ILE A 156 -2.58 -2.80 7.19
N GLU A 157 -1.97 -3.79 6.54
CA GLU A 157 -0.89 -4.60 7.11
C GLU A 157 0.33 -3.76 7.47
N ALA A 158 0.76 -2.86 6.57
CA ALA A 158 1.86 -1.95 6.81
C ALA A 158 1.57 -0.98 7.99
N ALA A 159 0.33 -0.48 8.11
CA ALA A 159 -0.06 0.36 9.24
C ALA A 159 -0.08 -0.43 10.56
N ILE A 160 -0.50 -1.70 10.52
CA ILE A 160 -0.39 -2.61 11.66
C ILE A 160 1.08 -2.79 12.06
N ASP A 161 1.97 -3.04 11.10
CA ASP A 161 3.41 -3.18 11.33
C ASP A 161 4.02 -1.93 11.98
N GLN A 162 3.66 -0.75 11.49
CA GLN A 162 4.12 0.51 12.08
C GLN A 162 3.60 0.71 13.51
N TYR A 163 2.34 0.34 13.79
CA TYR A 163 1.82 0.35 15.14
C TYR A 163 2.62 -0.56 16.09
N TYR A 164 3.01 -1.75 15.64
CA TYR A 164 3.85 -2.66 16.44
C TYR A 164 5.28 -2.14 16.67
N ILE A 165 5.84 -1.36 15.72
CA ILE A 165 7.16 -0.74 15.85
C ILE A 165 7.11 0.43 16.82
N GLN A 166 6.15 1.33 16.67
CA GLN A 166 6.07 2.58 17.44
C GLN A 166 5.41 2.38 18.79
N GLN A 167 4.41 1.50 18.89
CA GLN A 167 3.61 1.19 20.10
C GLN A 167 3.09 2.45 20.82
N ASP A 168 2.80 3.50 20.06
CA ASP A 168 2.38 4.78 20.58
C ASP A 168 1.10 5.30 19.90
N LYS A 169 0.68 6.51 20.30
CA LYS A 169 -0.49 7.16 19.75
C LYS A 169 -0.37 7.44 18.24
N ASN A 170 0.84 7.71 17.74
CA ASN A 170 1.04 8.07 16.33
C ASN A 170 0.86 6.86 15.42
N GLY A 171 1.35 5.68 15.82
CA GLY A 171 1.09 4.44 15.10
C GLY A 171 -0.40 4.10 15.01
N MET A 172 -1.16 4.36 16.09
CA MET A 172 -2.61 4.16 16.06
C MET A 172 -3.33 5.19 15.18
N LEU A 173 -2.88 6.45 15.17
CA LEU A 173 -3.44 7.49 14.30
C LEU A 173 -3.22 7.14 12.83
N LEU A 174 -2.00 6.73 12.45
CA LEU A 174 -1.70 6.29 11.10
C LEU A 174 -2.61 5.13 10.66
N PHE A 175 -2.78 4.13 11.53
CA PHE A 175 -3.70 3.03 11.25
C PHE A 175 -5.14 3.52 11.01
N MET A 176 -5.64 4.44 11.83
CA MET A 176 -6.99 5.01 11.67
C MET A 176 -7.12 5.79 10.36
N GLU A 177 -6.11 6.56 9.95
CA GLU A 177 -6.08 7.28 8.68
C GLU A 177 -6.11 6.32 7.48
N VAL A 178 -5.33 5.25 7.52
CA VAL A 178 -5.36 4.20 6.49
C VAL A 178 -6.74 3.56 6.39
N MET A 179 -7.38 3.26 7.51
CA MET A 179 -8.73 2.70 7.50
C MET A 179 -9.75 3.65 6.87
N VAL A 180 -9.69 4.96 7.18
CA VAL A 180 -10.56 5.98 6.54
C VAL A 180 -10.31 6.02 5.03
N THR A 181 -9.06 6.05 4.61
CA THR A 181 -8.69 6.05 3.18
C THR A 181 -9.25 4.82 2.48
N ARG A 182 -9.11 3.63 3.07
CA ARG A 182 -9.67 2.41 2.49
C ARG A 182 -11.21 2.43 2.42
N MET A 183 -11.87 3.02 3.41
CA MET A 183 -13.34 3.21 3.35
C MET A 183 -13.75 4.15 2.21
N GLN A 184 -13.00 5.24 1.98
CA GLN A 184 -13.22 6.16 0.85
C GLN A 184 -13.03 5.51 -0.51
N GLN A 185 -12.18 4.51 -0.59
CA GLN A 185 -11.94 3.68 -1.78
C GLN A 185 -12.94 2.51 -1.93
N ALA A 186 -14.00 2.48 -1.13
CA ALA A 186 -14.93 1.35 -1.04
C ALA A 186 -14.24 -0.01 -0.76
N GLY A 187 -13.09 0.03 -0.07
CA GLY A 187 -12.24 -1.13 0.21
C GLY A 187 -12.96 -2.24 0.94
N GLU A 188 -12.56 -3.46 0.63
CA GLU A 188 -13.12 -4.68 1.18
C GLU A 188 -12.11 -5.44 2.05
N VAL A 189 -12.63 -6.23 2.97
CA VAL A 189 -11.87 -7.19 3.79
C VAL A 189 -12.51 -8.57 3.69
N VAL A 190 -11.70 -9.58 3.91
CA VAL A 190 -12.18 -10.97 3.94
C VAL A 190 -12.82 -11.27 5.29
N VAL A 191 -14.05 -11.75 5.25
CA VAL A 191 -14.81 -12.15 6.44
C VAL A 191 -15.11 -13.65 6.35
N PRO A 192 -14.71 -14.44 7.36
CA PRO A 192 -14.99 -15.86 7.40
C PRO A 192 -16.44 -16.10 7.90
N TYR A 193 -17.07 -17.04 7.26
CA TYR A 193 -18.39 -17.54 7.65
C TYR A 193 -18.34 -19.03 7.93
N ILE A 194 -19.18 -19.45 8.82
CA ILE A 194 -19.42 -20.85 9.13
C ILE A 194 -20.80 -21.22 8.59
N THR A 195 -20.85 -22.31 7.84
CA THR A 195 -22.12 -22.93 7.42
C THR A 195 -22.17 -24.39 7.84
N GLU A 196 -23.32 -24.83 8.34
CA GLU A 196 -23.55 -26.23 8.68
C GLU A 196 -23.83 -27.10 7.46
N ASN A 197 -24.34 -26.47 6.39
CA ASN A 197 -24.65 -27.15 5.13
C ASN A 197 -23.70 -26.64 4.03
N PRO A 198 -22.89 -27.46 3.39
CA PRO A 198 -22.08 -27.03 2.28
C PRO A 198 -22.96 -26.53 1.14
N PHE A 199 -22.52 -25.43 0.49
CA PHE A 199 -23.23 -24.86 -0.68
C PHE A 199 -23.42 -25.87 -1.80
N MET A 200 -22.50 -26.80 -1.95
CA MET A 200 -22.42 -27.76 -3.02
C MET A 200 -21.69 -29.02 -2.55
N SER A 201 -21.99 -30.15 -3.20
CA SER A 201 -21.19 -31.36 -3.03
C SER A 201 -19.80 -31.19 -3.66
N GLU A 202 -18.82 -32.00 -3.21
CA GLU A 202 -17.47 -31.99 -3.81
C GLU A 202 -17.49 -32.20 -5.33
N GLU A 203 -18.44 -33.02 -5.83
CA GLU A 203 -18.62 -33.27 -7.25
C GLU A 203 -19.15 -32.04 -8.00
N GLN A 204 -19.98 -31.23 -7.37
CA GLN A 204 -20.47 -29.96 -7.95
C GLN A 204 -19.37 -28.91 -7.97
N ILE A 205 -18.60 -28.78 -6.86
CA ILE A 205 -17.47 -27.84 -6.75
C ILE A 205 -16.43 -28.11 -7.85
N SER A 206 -16.13 -29.39 -8.14
CA SER A 206 -15.15 -29.75 -9.18
C SER A 206 -15.52 -29.31 -10.60
N LYS A 207 -16.78 -28.95 -10.84
CA LYS A 207 -17.30 -28.54 -12.13
C LYS A 207 -17.41 -27.00 -12.30
N VAL A 208 -17.26 -26.24 -11.22
CA VAL A 208 -17.39 -24.77 -11.22
C VAL A 208 -16.08 -24.13 -11.69
N LYS A 209 -16.20 -23.14 -12.55
CA LYS A 209 -15.09 -22.30 -13.01
C LYS A 209 -15.21 -20.89 -12.44
N ALA A 210 -14.10 -20.19 -12.38
CA ALA A 210 -14.10 -18.77 -12.02
C ALA A 210 -15.02 -17.98 -12.97
N GLY A 211 -15.95 -17.21 -12.37
CA GLY A 211 -16.96 -16.43 -13.10
C GLY A 211 -18.31 -17.14 -13.33
N ASP A 212 -18.44 -18.41 -12.94
CA ASP A 212 -19.72 -19.11 -13.04
C ASP A 212 -20.72 -18.58 -12.00
N THR A 213 -21.97 -18.38 -12.41
CA THR A 213 -23.08 -18.07 -11.50
C THR A 213 -23.68 -19.37 -10.98
N ILE A 214 -23.73 -19.52 -9.68
CA ILE A 214 -24.29 -20.69 -9.00
C ILE A 214 -25.65 -20.31 -8.43
N SER A 215 -26.68 -21.08 -8.80
CA SER A 215 -27.98 -21.00 -8.16
C SER A 215 -28.13 -22.15 -7.18
N LEU A 216 -28.45 -21.82 -5.94
CA LEU A 216 -28.71 -22.82 -4.91
C LEU A 216 -30.20 -23.16 -4.90
N ASP A 217 -30.52 -24.44 -4.70
CA ASP A 217 -31.87 -24.96 -4.62
C ASP A 217 -32.45 -24.97 -3.20
N HIS A 218 -31.68 -24.47 -2.24
CA HIS A 218 -32.03 -24.39 -0.82
C HIS A 218 -31.43 -23.16 -0.15
N ASP A 219 -32.02 -22.78 0.98
CA ASP A 219 -31.53 -21.67 1.80
C ASP A 219 -30.27 -22.09 2.57
N VAL A 220 -29.20 -21.31 2.44
CA VAL A 220 -27.95 -21.49 3.20
C VAL A 220 -27.91 -20.46 4.32
N ARG A 221 -27.73 -20.93 5.55
CA ARG A 221 -27.52 -20.08 6.71
C ARG A 221 -26.03 -19.90 6.94
N LEU A 222 -25.61 -18.62 6.85
CA LEU A 222 -24.24 -18.22 7.12
C LEU A 222 -24.18 -17.54 8.48
N LYS A 223 -23.20 -17.92 9.28
CA LYS A 223 -22.88 -17.26 10.55
C LYS A 223 -21.46 -16.71 10.44
N ILE A 224 -21.28 -15.43 10.73
CA ILE A 224 -19.95 -14.82 10.81
C ILE A 224 -19.17 -15.52 11.93
N GLU A 225 -17.92 -15.90 11.63
CA GLU A 225 -17.01 -16.43 12.64
C GLU A 225 -16.60 -15.31 13.60
N THR A 226 -16.69 -15.57 14.89
CA THR A 226 -16.17 -14.71 15.93
C THR A 226 -14.95 -15.35 16.58
N VAL A 227 -14.01 -14.53 17.04
CA VAL A 227 -12.84 -14.97 17.80
C VAL A 227 -12.94 -14.45 19.22
N LYS A 228 -12.41 -15.20 20.18
CA LYS A 228 -12.36 -14.81 21.58
C LYS A 228 -10.97 -14.35 21.97
N ASP A 229 -10.89 -13.29 22.75
CA ASP A 229 -9.64 -12.86 23.37
C ASP A 229 -9.37 -13.64 24.70
N ALA A 230 -8.28 -13.30 25.35
CA ALA A 230 -7.90 -13.92 26.62
C ALA A 230 -8.89 -13.69 27.77
N ASP A 231 -9.73 -12.66 27.65
CA ASP A 231 -10.79 -12.31 28.60
C ASP A 231 -12.15 -12.93 28.24
N GLU A 232 -12.19 -13.88 27.28
CA GLU A 232 -13.41 -14.51 26.74
C GLU A 232 -14.36 -13.52 26.02
N LYS A 233 -13.93 -12.32 25.67
CA LYS A 233 -14.70 -11.36 24.90
C LYS A 233 -14.73 -11.75 23.43
N GLU A 234 -15.92 -11.63 22.81
CA GLU A 234 -16.11 -11.97 21.41
C GLU A 234 -15.85 -10.77 20.50
N TRP A 235 -15.16 -11.04 19.38
CA TRP A 235 -14.80 -10.08 18.35
C TRP A 235 -15.12 -10.64 16.97
N ILE A 236 -15.51 -9.79 16.03
CA ILE A 236 -15.59 -10.21 14.63
C ILE A 236 -14.17 -10.29 14.09
N GLY A 237 -13.75 -11.47 13.61
CA GLY A 237 -12.50 -11.65 12.90
C GLY A 237 -12.63 -11.15 11.46
N VAL A 238 -11.75 -10.25 11.04
CA VAL A 238 -11.65 -9.80 9.65
C VAL A 238 -10.19 -9.92 9.18
N PHE A 239 -10.00 -10.10 7.88
CA PHE A 239 -8.68 -10.39 7.34
C PHE A 239 -8.39 -9.51 6.12
N THR A 240 -7.15 -9.10 5.99
CA THR A 240 -6.66 -8.32 4.86
C THR A 240 -6.54 -9.15 3.59
N SER A 241 -6.40 -10.46 3.74
CA SER A 241 -6.31 -11.43 2.64
C SER A 241 -6.80 -12.81 3.04
N SER A 242 -7.08 -13.65 2.05
CA SER A 242 -7.37 -15.08 2.27
C SER A 242 -6.19 -15.81 2.91
N GLU A 243 -4.94 -15.41 2.63
CA GLU A 243 -3.75 -15.98 3.23
C GLU A 243 -3.71 -15.73 4.74
N GLU A 244 -4.00 -14.50 5.19
CA GLU A 244 -4.11 -14.17 6.61
C GLU A 244 -5.23 -14.97 7.29
N MET A 245 -6.36 -15.15 6.62
CA MET A 245 -7.47 -15.94 7.14
C MET A 245 -7.07 -17.42 7.36
N HIS A 246 -6.37 -18.03 6.40
CA HIS A 246 -5.99 -19.45 6.47
C HIS A 246 -4.95 -19.75 7.56
N LYS A 247 -4.37 -18.75 8.23
CA LYS A 247 -3.45 -19.00 9.36
C LYS A 247 -4.12 -19.61 10.59
N GLY A 248 -5.45 -19.49 10.73
CA GLY A 248 -6.12 -20.05 11.91
C GLY A 248 -7.64 -19.99 11.93
N SER A 249 -8.29 -19.38 10.92
CA SER A 249 -9.75 -19.34 10.86
C SER A 249 -10.36 -20.74 10.68
N ALA A 250 -11.44 -21.01 11.38
CA ALA A 250 -12.26 -22.20 11.22
C ALA A 250 -13.40 -22.00 10.19
N GLY A 251 -13.53 -20.78 9.64
CA GLY A 251 -14.55 -20.48 8.63
C GLY A 251 -14.36 -21.34 7.39
N ASN A 252 -15.45 -21.97 6.95
CA ASN A 252 -15.46 -22.83 5.76
C ASN A 252 -15.98 -22.10 4.51
N VAL A 253 -16.37 -20.84 4.65
CA VAL A 253 -16.74 -19.93 3.57
C VAL A 253 -16.08 -18.59 3.84
N GLN A 254 -15.55 -17.96 2.82
CA GLN A 254 -15.06 -16.59 2.88
C GLN A 254 -15.87 -15.69 1.96
N MET A 255 -16.10 -14.46 2.38
CA MET A 255 -16.76 -13.44 1.56
C MET A 255 -16.02 -12.11 1.75
N ASN A 256 -15.87 -11.38 0.66
CA ASN A 256 -15.44 -10.00 0.75
C ASN A 256 -16.61 -9.13 1.25
N GLN A 257 -16.30 -8.26 2.19
CA GLN A 257 -17.25 -7.32 2.78
C GLN A 257 -16.63 -5.93 2.79
N SER A 258 -17.41 -4.91 2.42
CA SER A 258 -16.89 -3.54 2.54
C SER A 258 -16.51 -3.23 3.99
N ILE A 259 -15.39 -2.55 4.16
CA ILE A 259 -14.88 -2.15 5.48
C ILE A 259 -15.96 -1.39 6.25
N GLU A 260 -16.64 -0.44 5.58
CA GLU A 260 -17.74 0.32 6.22
C GLU A 260 -18.86 -0.59 6.72
N SER A 261 -19.31 -1.54 5.90
CA SER A 261 -20.40 -2.44 6.26
C SER A 261 -20.07 -3.29 7.46
N ILE A 262 -18.87 -3.86 7.54
CA ILE A 262 -18.49 -4.72 8.66
C ILE A 262 -18.27 -3.92 9.94
N LEU A 263 -17.76 -2.70 9.86
CA LEU A 263 -17.64 -1.79 11.01
C LEU A 263 -19.00 -1.41 11.57
N ARG A 264 -19.96 -1.02 10.70
CA ARG A 264 -21.33 -0.71 11.12
C ARG A 264 -22.05 -1.92 11.70
N LEU A 265 -21.81 -3.11 11.15
CA LEU A 265 -22.33 -4.35 11.72
C LEU A 265 -21.80 -4.58 13.13
N ALA A 266 -20.50 -4.41 13.36
CA ALA A 266 -19.90 -4.58 14.67
C ALA A 266 -20.48 -3.62 15.73
N LEU A 267 -20.80 -2.38 15.36
CA LEU A 267 -21.45 -1.42 16.26
C LEU A 267 -22.83 -1.89 16.71
N ASN A 268 -23.60 -2.45 15.78
CA ASN A 268 -24.98 -2.86 16.02
C ASN A 268 -25.11 -4.27 16.61
N TRP A 269 -24.04 -5.06 16.64
CA TRP A 269 -24.07 -6.41 17.17
C TRP A 269 -23.70 -6.41 18.67
N GLU A 270 -24.69 -6.56 19.54
CA GLU A 270 -24.54 -6.41 21.00
C GLU A 270 -23.52 -7.39 21.61
N GLN A 271 -23.44 -8.63 21.08
CA GLN A 271 -22.61 -9.69 21.64
C GLN A 271 -21.11 -9.51 21.37
N VAL A 272 -20.73 -8.69 20.40
CA VAL A 272 -19.30 -8.47 20.08
C VAL A 272 -18.78 -7.17 20.67
N ASN A 273 -17.49 -7.15 20.98
CA ASN A 273 -16.81 -5.98 21.55
C ASN A 273 -16.25 -5.03 20.47
N GLY A 274 -16.25 -5.49 19.21
CA GLY A 274 -15.73 -4.79 18.07
C GLY A 274 -15.21 -5.76 17.01
N ILE A 275 -14.17 -5.36 16.28
CA ILE A 275 -13.48 -6.21 15.29
C ILE A 275 -12.03 -6.44 15.68
N VAL A 276 -11.47 -7.53 15.19
CA VAL A 276 -10.01 -7.77 15.21
C VAL A 276 -9.55 -8.07 13.79
N ILE A 277 -8.54 -7.33 13.34
CA ILE A 277 -7.96 -7.48 12.01
C ILE A 277 -6.75 -8.42 12.13
N ASN A 278 -6.70 -9.45 11.29
CA ASN A 278 -5.65 -10.49 11.23
C ASN A 278 -5.39 -11.19 12.59
N PRO A 279 -6.41 -11.77 13.26
CA PRO A 279 -6.31 -12.28 14.63
C PRO A 279 -5.26 -13.38 14.85
N PHE A 280 -4.76 -14.03 13.80
CA PHE A 280 -3.81 -15.13 13.89
C PHE A 280 -2.38 -14.74 13.49
N GLY A 281 -2.13 -13.42 13.31
CA GLY A 281 -0.83 -12.85 12.99
C GLY A 281 -0.53 -11.62 13.85
N LYS A 282 0.08 -10.61 13.24
CA LYS A 282 0.10 -9.26 13.82
C LYS A 282 -1.30 -8.68 13.66
N TYR A 283 -1.93 -8.35 14.75
CA TYR A 283 -3.33 -7.95 14.77
C TYR A 283 -3.57 -6.60 15.42
N ILE A 284 -4.67 -5.95 15.06
CA ILE A 284 -5.21 -4.82 15.79
C ILE A 284 -6.65 -5.13 16.22
N GLN A 285 -6.95 -4.87 17.50
CA GLN A 285 -8.29 -4.90 18.04
C GLN A 285 -8.89 -3.49 18.00
N MET A 286 -10.02 -3.34 17.34
CA MET A 286 -10.79 -2.10 17.28
C MET A 286 -12.04 -2.23 18.15
N THR A 287 -12.06 -1.57 19.28
CA THR A 287 -13.25 -1.48 20.13
C THR A 287 -14.37 -0.70 19.45
N LYS A 288 -15.62 -0.89 19.88
CA LYS A 288 -16.76 -0.11 19.36
C LYS A 288 -16.51 1.39 19.40
N LYS A 289 -15.88 1.90 20.47
CA LYS A 289 -15.54 3.32 20.57
C LYS A 289 -14.55 3.79 19.50
N MET A 290 -13.56 2.97 19.16
CA MET A 290 -12.62 3.27 18.07
C MET A 290 -13.33 3.23 16.72
N ILE A 291 -14.21 2.27 16.52
CA ILE A 291 -15.02 2.15 15.30
C ILE A 291 -15.94 3.37 15.14
N GLU A 292 -16.59 3.84 16.21
CA GLU A 292 -17.39 5.08 16.19
C GLU A 292 -16.56 6.29 15.77
N LEU A 293 -15.36 6.45 16.33
CA LEU A 293 -14.46 7.54 15.96
C LEU A 293 -14.05 7.47 14.49
N LEU A 294 -13.79 6.29 13.98
CA LEU A 294 -13.38 6.08 12.59
C LEU A 294 -14.54 6.41 11.63
N ILE A 295 -15.74 5.92 11.91
CA ILE A 295 -16.94 6.20 11.09
C ILE A 295 -17.26 7.70 11.11
N ASN A 296 -17.22 8.35 12.27
CA ASN A 296 -17.46 9.78 12.37
C ASN A 296 -16.43 10.59 11.56
N GLY A 297 -15.16 10.18 11.57
CA GLY A 297 -14.10 10.78 10.74
C GLY A 297 -14.40 10.60 9.25
N TYR A 298 -14.75 9.39 8.83
CA TYR A 298 -15.12 9.09 7.46
C TYR A 298 -16.33 9.92 6.98
N GLU A 299 -17.42 9.97 7.79
CA GLU A 299 -18.62 10.75 7.46
C GLU A 299 -18.34 12.26 7.38
N TYR A 300 -17.44 12.77 8.21
CA TYR A 300 -17.03 14.17 8.14
C TYR A 300 -16.38 14.48 6.79
N TYR A 301 -15.43 13.68 6.33
CA TYR A 301 -14.75 13.85 5.04
C TYR A 301 -15.71 13.70 3.86
N GLU A 302 -16.62 12.72 3.89
CA GLU A 302 -17.63 12.54 2.84
C GLU A 302 -18.58 13.73 2.73
N ASN A 303 -18.97 14.33 3.85
CA ASN A 303 -19.81 15.52 3.86
C ASN A 303 -19.06 16.76 3.33
N GLU A 304 -17.78 16.93 3.67
CA GLU A 304 -16.96 18.02 3.10
C GLU A 304 -16.79 17.89 1.58
N ARG A 305 -16.60 16.67 1.09
CA ARG A 305 -16.49 16.38 -0.34
C ARG A 305 -17.79 16.75 -1.07
N LYS A 306 -18.94 16.32 -0.57
CA LYS A 306 -20.25 16.64 -1.16
C LYS A 306 -20.50 18.16 -1.20
N ASN A 307 -20.17 18.87 -0.14
CA ASN A 307 -20.36 20.33 -0.08
C ASN A 307 -19.49 21.06 -1.12
N LYS A 308 -18.26 20.58 -1.37
CA LYS A 308 -17.39 21.16 -2.41
C LYS A 308 -17.88 20.86 -3.82
N ASP A 309 -18.45 19.69 -4.07
CA ASP A 309 -19.04 19.32 -5.35
C ASP A 309 -20.30 20.14 -5.64
N ASP A 310 -21.10 20.46 -4.63
CA ASP A 310 -22.30 21.31 -4.73
C ASP A 310 -21.95 22.80 -4.93
N GLU A 311 -20.81 23.27 -4.44
CA GLU A 311 -20.34 24.66 -4.66
C GLU A 311 -19.72 24.88 -6.05
N ASN A 312 -19.29 23.80 -6.72
CA ASN A 312 -18.66 23.84 -8.05
C ASN A 312 -19.65 23.56 -9.21
N ASN A 313 -20.92 23.26 -8.93
CA ASN A 313 -22.01 23.10 -9.88
C ASN A 313 -22.97 24.28 -9.85
#